data_052281737648cf0cdbd4d0334fa1d48a
#
_entry.id   052281737648cf0cdbd4d0334fa1d48a
#
_cell.length_a   1.000
_cell.length_b   1.000
_cell.length_c   1.000
_cell.angle_alpha   90.00
_cell.angle_beta   90.00
_cell.angle_gamma   90.00
#
_symmetry.space_group_name_H-M   'P 1'
#
loop_
_entity.id
_entity.type
_entity.pdbx_description
1 polymer ?
#
loop_
_entity_poly.entity_id
_entity_poly.type
_entity_poly.pdbx_seq_one_letter_code
_entity_poly.pdbx_strand_id
1 'polypeptide(L)'
;KLEADNLNFLGTKIMIIAAHPDDDILGCGGLLAKLKNKPCEIKVIFIGEGSSCRYNDKDKKDIIEKEIIKRNNYANSALKYLGINKPSFHNLKCGCFDTYPLINIGKIIENEIVSFKPQTIFTHSETDLNNDHKITYQSTLQATRPAALNYVKNLFSYEVISSSEWNFGNSFKPNYFISLSKKDLDKKIRAFEYYLSEIKNYPYAR
;
A
#
# COMPACT_ATOMS: atom_id res chain seq x y z
N LYS A 1 -6.09 -17.12 -22.50
CA LYS A 1 -4.98 -16.19 -22.14
C LYS A 1 -5.59 -14.81 -22.03
N LEU A 2 -5.77 -14.30 -20.83
CA LEU A 2 -6.04 -12.87 -20.61
C LEU A 2 -4.80 -12.12 -21.07
N GLU A 3 -4.92 -11.28 -22.08
CA GLU A 3 -3.81 -10.44 -22.55
C GLU A 3 -3.48 -9.42 -21.46
N ALA A 4 -2.50 -9.77 -20.65
CA ALA A 4 -2.09 -9.02 -19.47
C ALA A 4 -1.38 -7.68 -19.78
N ASP A 5 -1.39 -7.20 -21.01
CA ASP A 5 -0.67 -6.00 -21.41
C ASP A 5 -1.52 -4.73 -21.58
N ASN A 6 -2.84 -4.89 -21.63
CA ASN A 6 -3.73 -3.74 -21.72
C ASN A 6 -4.24 -3.31 -20.33
N LEU A 7 -3.57 -2.35 -19.70
CA LEU A 7 -3.96 -1.78 -18.41
C LEU A 7 -4.95 -0.59 -18.55
N ASN A 8 -5.52 -0.34 -19.73
CA ASN A 8 -6.41 0.80 -19.97
C ASN A 8 -7.68 0.76 -19.12
N PHE A 9 -8.13 -0.44 -18.72
CA PHE A 9 -9.27 -0.61 -17.82
C PHE A 9 -9.05 0.00 -16.43
N LEU A 10 -7.79 0.21 -15.99
CA LEU A 10 -7.49 0.86 -14.73
C LEU A 10 -7.87 2.35 -14.73
N GLY A 11 -8.07 2.94 -15.92
CA GLY A 11 -8.35 4.36 -16.08
C GLY A 11 -7.11 5.24 -15.91
N THR A 12 -7.36 6.53 -15.77
CA THR A 12 -6.29 7.56 -15.71
C THR A 12 -5.94 7.99 -14.28
N LYS A 13 -6.74 7.64 -13.28
CA LYS A 13 -6.50 7.96 -11.87
C LYS A 13 -6.54 6.69 -11.02
N ILE A 14 -5.40 6.34 -10.44
CA ILE A 14 -5.19 5.12 -9.69
C ILE A 14 -4.75 5.47 -8.27
N MET A 15 -5.35 4.86 -7.26
CA MET A 15 -4.98 5.05 -5.86
C MET A 15 -4.47 3.74 -5.26
N ILE A 16 -3.35 3.80 -4.56
CA ILE A 16 -2.83 2.72 -3.73
C ILE A 16 -3.04 3.10 -2.27
N ILE A 17 -3.72 2.24 -1.53
CA ILE A 17 -3.97 2.38 -0.10
C ILE A 17 -3.12 1.35 0.63
N ALA A 18 -2.11 1.81 1.35
CA ALA A 18 -1.19 0.99 2.10
C ALA A 18 -1.36 1.23 3.60
N ALA A 19 -1.26 0.17 4.40
CA ALA A 19 -1.28 0.29 5.85
C ALA A 19 0.00 1.00 6.33
N HIS A 20 1.16 0.60 5.79
CA HIS A 20 2.46 1.16 6.20
C HIS A 20 3.34 1.50 4.99
N PRO A 21 4.31 2.42 5.18
CA PRO A 21 5.33 2.68 4.17
C PRO A 21 6.22 1.43 3.95
N ASP A 22 6.19 0.86 2.79
CA ASP A 22 6.80 -0.31 2.15
C ASP A 22 5.77 -1.26 1.52
N ASP A 23 4.56 -1.36 2.06
CA ASP A 23 3.49 -2.22 1.53
C ASP A 23 3.12 -1.88 0.09
N ASP A 24 3.19 -0.60 -0.26
CA ASP A 24 2.97 -0.08 -1.62
C ASP A 24 3.94 -0.68 -2.64
N ILE A 25 5.21 -0.78 -2.28
CA ILE A 25 6.24 -1.34 -3.16
C ILE A 25 6.20 -2.87 -3.13
N LEU A 26 6.03 -3.47 -1.95
CA LEU A 26 5.93 -4.92 -1.81
C LEU A 26 4.74 -5.47 -2.62
N GLY A 27 3.56 -4.87 -2.46
CA GLY A 27 2.33 -5.30 -3.13
C GLY A 27 2.23 -4.80 -4.58
N CYS A 28 2.39 -3.50 -4.80
CA CYS A 28 2.10 -2.85 -6.07
C CYS A 28 3.32 -2.36 -6.85
N GLY A 29 4.55 -2.46 -6.33
CA GLY A 29 5.75 -1.88 -6.93
C GLY A 29 6.00 -2.29 -8.38
N GLY A 30 5.68 -3.53 -8.76
CA GLY A 30 5.75 -4.00 -10.15
C GLY A 30 4.76 -3.28 -11.07
N LEU A 31 3.52 -3.13 -10.63
CA LEU A 31 2.49 -2.36 -11.34
C LEU A 31 2.91 -0.89 -11.48
N LEU A 32 3.35 -0.27 -10.38
CA LEU A 32 3.82 1.11 -10.37
C LEU A 32 4.99 1.33 -11.34
N ALA A 33 5.93 0.39 -11.40
CA ALA A 33 7.04 0.43 -12.36
C ALA A 33 6.56 0.36 -13.82
N LYS A 34 5.57 -0.50 -14.11
CA LYS A 34 4.96 -0.66 -15.43
C LYS A 34 4.16 0.57 -15.85
N LEU A 35 3.53 1.26 -14.90
CA LEU A 35 2.74 2.47 -15.14
C LEU A 35 3.56 3.75 -15.23
N LYS A 36 4.84 3.76 -14.83
CA LYS A 36 5.69 4.95 -14.72
C LYS A 36 5.66 5.88 -15.95
N ASN A 37 5.51 5.33 -17.15
CA ASN A 37 5.51 6.09 -18.40
C ASN A 37 4.13 6.06 -19.09
N LYS A 38 3.07 5.71 -18.38
CA LYS A 38 1.70 5.71 -18.89
C LYS A 38 1.02 7.04 -18.56
N PRO A 39 0.04 7.47 -19.34
CA PRO A 39 -0.70 8.71 -19.09
C PRO A 39 -1.73 8.50 -17.97
N CYS A 40 -1.26 8.21 -16.74
CA CYS A 40 -2.09 8.05 -15.57
C CYS A 40 -1.49 8.78 -14.37
N GLU A 41 -2.34 9.29 -13.53
CA GLU A 41 -2.01 9.91 -12.25
C GLU A 41 -2.15 8.87 -11.14
N ILE A 42 -1.12 8.73 -10.32
CA ILE A 42 -1.09 7.75 -9.24
C ILE A 42 -0.96 8.47 -7.91
N LYS A 43 -1.84 8.15 -6.99
CA LYS A 43 -1.81 8.61 -5.60
C LYS A 43 -1.53 7.41 -4.70
N VAL A 44 -0.58 7.56 -3.79
CA VAL A 44 -0.32 6.59 -2.71
C VAL A 44 -0.66 7.23 -1.38
N ILE A 45 -1.39 6.52 -0.54
CA ILE A 45 -1.69 6.94 0.82
C ILE A 45 -1.25 5.87 1.81
N PHE A 46 -0.66 6.31 2.92
CA PHE A 46 -0.24 5.47 4.02
C PHE A 46 -1.09 5.79 5.25
N ILE A 47 -1.78 4.78 5.79
CA ILE A 47 -2.69 4.96 6.92
C ILE A 47 -1.90 5.06 8.22
N GLY A 48 -0.90 4.21 8.42
CA GLY A 48 -0.05 4.19 9.60
C GLY A 48 1.42 4.45 9.29
N GLU A 49 2.18 4.68 10.36
CA GLU A 49 3.58 5.08 10.27
C GLU A 49 4.56 3.89 10.15
N GLY A 50 4.15 2.68 10.50
CA GLY A 50 4.89 1.43 10.27
C GLY A 50 6.15 1.22 11.14
N SER A 51 6.39 2.01 12.18
CA SER A 51 7.65 1.98 12.94
C SER A 51 7.45 1.73 14.44
N SER A 52 6.45 2.37 15.07
CA SER A 52 6.30 2.41 16.53
C SER A 52 6.11 1.05 17.17
N CYS A 53 5.50 0.07 16.48
CA CYS A 53 5.28 -1.28 16.99
C CYS A 53 6.58 -2.05 17.29
N ARG A 54 7.74 -1.55 16.88
CA ARG A 54 9.07 -2.15 17.12
C ARG A 54 9.69 -1.68 18.44
N TYR A 55 9.05 -0.74 19.11
CA TYR A 55 9.56 -0.10 20.33
C TYR A 55 8.63 -0.38 21.49
N ASN A 56 9.20 -0.41 22.70
CA ASN A 56 8.44 -0.55 23.93
C ASN A 56 8.04 0.82 24.48
N ASP A 57 7.04 0.86 25.37
CA ASP A 57 6.57 2.10 26.02
C ASP A 57 7.66 2.88 26.80
N LYS A 58 8.77 2.20 27.13
CA LYS A 58 9.93 2.80 27.82
C LYS A 58 10.88 3.51 26.88
N ASP A 59 10.76 3.28 25.58
CA ASP A 59 11.64 3.92 24.61
C ASP A 59 11.29 5.39 24.47
N LYS A 60 12.32 6.20 24.24
CA LYS A 60 12.14 7.64 24.15
C LYS A 60 11.30 8.02 22.93
N LYS A 61 10.26 8.79 23.12
CA LYS A 61 9.35 9.25 22.05
C LYS A 61 10.10 9.90 20.88
N ASP A 62 11.14 10.66 21.17
CA ASP A 62 11.98 11.31 20.15
C ASP A 62 12.70 10.34 19.23
N ILE A 63 13.03 9.12 19.71
CA ILE A 63 13.60 8.04 18.88
C ILE A 63 12.55 7.52 17.92
N ILE A 64 11.35 7.26 18.42
CA ILE A 64 10.22 6.74 17.60
C ILE A 64 9.85 7.76 16.53
N GLU A 65 9.73 9.04 16.87
CA GLU A 65 9.43 10.11 15.93
C GLU A 65 10.47 10.21 14.81
N LYS A 66 11.76 10.11 15.14
CA LYS A 66 12.84 10.10 14.14
C LYS A 66 12.74 8.92 13.19
N GLU A 67 12.41 7.75 13.69
CA GLU A 67 12.24 6.55 12.84
C GLU A 67 10.99 6.65 11.94
N ILE A 68 9.90 7.25 12.42
CA ILE A 68 8.72 7.55 11.59
C ILE A 68 9.09 8.50 10.44
N ILE A 69 9.76 9.61 10.76
CA ILE A 69 10.21 10.59 9.74
C ILE A 69 11.12 9.91 8.72
N LYS A 70 12.06 9.11 9.19
CA LYS A 70 13.01 8.38 8.34
C LYS A 70 12.28 7.41 7.39
N ARG A 71 11.30 6.66 7.90
CA ARG A 71 10.50 5.72 7.10
C ARG A 71 9.65 6.45 6.05
N ASN A 72 9.02 7.56 6.42
CA ASN A 72 8.30 8.41 5.48
C ASN A 72 9.23 8.98 4.38
N ASN A 73 10.47 9.31 4.71
CA ASN A 73 11.48 9.76 3.73
C ASN A 73 11.89 8.62 2.78
N TYR A 74 11.98 7.38 3.26
CA TYR A 74 12.20 6.22 2.40
C TYR A 74 11.06 6.04 1.40
N ALA A 75 9.80 6.12 1.86
CA ALA A 75 8.63 6.05 0.98
C ALA A 75 8.64 7.16 -0.09
N ASN A 76 8.90 8.41 0.32
CA ASN A 76 9.02 9.52 -0.62
C ASN A 76 10.10 9.26 -1.69
N SER A 77 11.26 8.72 -1.30
CA SER A 77 12.37 8.43 -2.20
C SER A 77 12.03 7.29 -3.17
N ALA A 78 11.46 6.19 -2.66
CA ALA A 78 11.02 5.04 -3.46
C ALA A 78 9.96 5.43 -4.50
N LEU A 79 8.95 6.17 -4.08
CA LEU A 79 7.88 6.64 -4.95
C LEU A 79 8.36 7.65 -5.98
N LYS A 80 9.23 8.59 -5.58
CA LYS A 80 9.86 9.55 -6.50
C LYS A 80 10.68 8.82 -7.58
N TYR A 81 11.41 7.77 -7.22
CA TYR A 81 12.11 6.93 -8.18
C TYR A 81 11.16 6.33 -9.22
N LEU A 82 9.95 5.93 -8.82
CA LEU A 82 8.89 5.44 -9.72
C LEU A 82 8.11 6.55 -10.43
N GLY A 83 8.43 7.83 -10.19
CA GLY A 83 7.76 8.97 -10.81
C GLY A 83 6.47 9.40 -10.11
N ILE A 84 6.22 8.92 -8.90
CA ILE A 84 5.05 9.23 -8.10
C ILE A 84 5.44 10.29 -7.05
N ASN A 85 4.68 11.35 -6.96
CA ASN A 85 4.96 12.46 -6.06
C ASN A 85 3.82 12.68 -5.07
N LYS A 86 4.15 13.32 -3.95
CA LYS A 86 3.20 13.77 -2.93
C LYS A 86 2.28 12.66 -2.38
N PRO A 87 2.84 11.55 -1.85
CA PRO A 87 2.02 10.61 -1.10
C PRO A 87 1.42 11.29 0.14
N SER A 88 0.30 10.75 0.67
CA SER A 88 -0.27 11.19 1.94
C SER A 88 0.15 10.25 3.07
N PHE A 89 0.50 10.82 4.23
CA PHE A 89 0.86 10.08 5.44
C PHE A 89 -0.11 10.47 6.56
N HIS A 90 -0.87 9.51 7.08
CA HIS A 90 -1.84 9.74 8.17
C HIS A 90 -1.29 9.33 9.53
N ASN A 91 -0.18 8.60 9.57
CA ASN A 91 0.62 8.30 10.75
C ASN A 91 -0.16 7.69 11.93
N LEU A 92 -1.16 6.85 11.67
CA LEU A 92 -1.78 6.07 12.74
C LEU A 92 -0.74 5.13 13.35
N LYS A 93 -0.88 4.83 14.65
CA LYS A 93 0.09 4.01 15.39
C LYS A 93 0.12 2.60 14.81
N CYS A 94 1.32 2.14 14.43
CA CYS A 94 1.56 0.80 13.88
C CYS A 94 1.17 -0.30 14.87
N GLY A 95 0.50 -1.35 14.37
CA GLY A 95 0.05 -2.47 15.17
C GLY A 95 -1.14 -2.18 16.08
N CYS A 96 -1.79 -1.02 15.91
CA CYS A 96 -2.84 -0.53 16.79
C CYS A 96 -4.11 -0.08 16.06
N PHE A 97 -4.32 -0.47 14.79
CA PHE A 97 -5.50 0.01 14.05
C PHE A 97 -6.83 -0.47 14.64
N ASP A 98 -6.82 -1.59 15.36
CA ASP A 98 -7.95 -2.11 16.11
C ASP A 98 -8.37 -1.24 17.30
N THR A 99 -7.51 -0.33 17.74
CA THR A 99 -7.86 0.65 18.79
C THR A 99 -8.61 1.87 18.26
N TYR A 100 -8.67 2.04 16.95
CA TYR A 100 -9.42 3.12 16.32
C TYR A 100 -10.78 2.61 15.86
N PRO A 101 -11.87 3.39 16.05
CA PRO A 101 -13.13 3.06 15.40
C PRO A 101 -12.94 2.90 13.89
N LEU A 102 -13.42 1.80 13.32
CA LEU A 102 -13.27 1.50 11.89
C LEU A 102 -13.78 2.65 11.00
N ILE A 103 -14.84 3.33 11.45
CA ILE A 103 -15.40 4.48 10.74
C ILE A 103 -14.41 5.64 10.63
N ASN A 104 -13.52 5.83 11.60
CA ASN A 104 -12.55 6.93 11.57
C ASN A 104 -11.48 6.66 10.49
N ILE A 105 -11.01 5.42 10.38
CA ILE A 105 -10.07 5.02 9.31
C ILE A 105 -10.79 5.10 7.96
N GLY A 106 -12.04 4.63 7.89
CA GLY A 106 -12.87 4.75 6.69
C GLY A 106 -13.03 6.20 6.22
N LYS A 107 -13.20 7.16 7.14
CA LYS A 107 -13.30 8.58 6.81
C LYS A 107 -11.99 9.18 6.31
N ILE A 108 -10.85 8.75 6.81
CA ILE A 108 -9.53 9.14 6.27
C ILE A 108 -9.47 8.73 4.79
N ILE A 109 -9.78 7.47 4.51
CA ILE A 109 -9.76 6.92 3.14
C ILE A 109 -10.79 7.62 2.26
N GLU A 110 -12.02 7.82 2.73
CA GLU A 110 -13.09 8.51 2.00
C GLU A 110 -12.66 9.92 1.58
N ASN A 111 -12.06 10.70 2.48
CA ASN A 111 -11.59 12.04 2.19
C ASN A 111 -10.51 12.06 1.08
N GLU A 112 -9.57 11.13 1.11
CA GLU A 112 -8.56 10.98 0.06
C GLU A 112 -9.20 10.58 -1.29
N ILE A 113 -10.17 9.67 -1.26
CA ILE A 113 -10.91 9.24 -2.47
C ILE A 113 -11.71 10.41 -3.05
N VAL A 114 -12.43 11.17 -2.24
CA VAL A 114 -13.23 12.33 -2.68
C VAL A 114 -12.33 13.40 -3.28
N SER A 115 -11.17 13.66 -2.68
CA SER A 115 -10.21 14.65 -3.16
C SER A 115 -9.58 14.24 -4.49
N PHE A 116 -9.13 12.99 -4.62
CA PHE A 116 -8.38 12.51 -5.78
C PHE A 116 -9.28 11.97 -6.90
N LYS A 117 -10.45 11.40 -6.57
CA LYS A 117 -11.41 10.77 -7.49
C LYS A 117 -10.81 9.65 -8.33
N PRO A 118 -10.25 8.59 -7.71
CA PRO A 118 -9.64 7.48 -8.43
C PRO A 118 -10.70 6.65 -9.17
N GLN A 119 -10.35 6.13 -10.34
CA GLN A 119 -11.16 5.14 -11.07
C GLN A 119 -10.83 3.72 -10.61
N THR A 120 -9.60 3.51 -10.17
CA THR A 120 -9.13 2.22 -9.64
C THR A 120 -8.43 2.41 -8.30
N ILE A 121 -8.75 1.52 -7.37
CA ILE A 121 -8.13 1.47 -6.04
C ILE A 121 -7.50 0.09 -5.85
N PHE A 122 -6.28 0.09 -5.32
CA PHE A 122 -5.60 -1.10 -4.81
C PHE A 122 -5.47 -0.99 -3.30
N THR A 123 -5.78 -2.06 -2.57
CA THR A 123 -5.71 -2.13 -1.10
C THR A 123 -5.20 -3.49 -0.66
N HIS A 124 -4.99 -3.67 0.63
CA HIS A 124 -4.62 -4.96 1.21
C HIS A 124 -5.68 -6.04 0.99
N SER A 125 -5.36 -7.28 1.35
CA SER A 125 -6.27 -8.42 1.34
C SER A 125 -6.88 -8.66 2.72
N GLU A 126 -8.12 -9.14 2.76
CA GLU A 126 -8.76 -9.64 3.98
C GLU A 126 -8.03 -10.85 4.57
N THR A 127 -7.30 -11.58 3.72
CA THR A 127 -6.59 -12.81 4.09
C THR A 127 -5.19 -12.55 4.62
N ASP A 128 -4.75 -11.30 4.71
CA ASP A 128 -3.44 -10.96 5.27
C ASP A 128 -3.37 -11.34 6.77
N LEU A 129 -2.19 -11.73 7.26
CA LEU A 129 -2.02 -12.04 8.68
C LEU A 129 -1.99 -10.77 9.53
N ASN A 130 -1.40 -9.69 9.00
CA ASN A 130 -1.27 -8.42 9.72
C ASN A 130 -2.64 -7.77 9.95
N ASN A 131 -2.94 -7.44 11.21
CA ASN A 131 -4.23 -6.88 11.60
C ASN A 131 -4.45 -5.47 11.01
N ASP A 132 -3.43 -4.62 10.95
CA ASP A 132 -3.54 -3.30 10.34
C ASP A 132 -3.89 -3.39 8.85
N HIS A 133 -3.37 -4.41 8.13
CA HIS A 133 -3.71 -4.69 6.73
C HIS A 133 -5.19 -5.08 6.57
N LYS A 134 -5.69 -5.97 7.44
CA LYS A 134 -7.11 -6.37 7.43
C LYS A 134 -8.04 -5.18 7.69
N ILE A 135 -7.68 -4.35 8.67
CA ILE A 135 -8.47 -3.17 9.02
C ILE A 135 -8.44 -2.14 7.89
N THR A 136 -7.28 -1.95 7.25
CA THR A 136 -7.17 -1.10 6.06
C THR A 136 -8.06 -1.60 4.92
N TYR A 137 -8.07 -2.92 4.66
CA TYR A 137 -8.97 -3.54 3.70
C TYR A 137 -10.44 -3.26 4.03
N GLN A 138 -10.87 -3.57 5.26
CA GLN A 138 -12.26 -3.37 5.71
C GLN A 138 -12.69 -1.89 5.62
N SER A 139 -11.81 -0.98 6.03
CA SER A 139 -12.04 0.46 5.95
C SER A 139 -12.15 0.94 4.51
N THR A 140 -11.34 0.36 3.59
CA THR A 140 -11.41 0.65 2.16
C THR A 140 -12.75 0.20 1.58
N LEU A 141 -13.23 -1.00 1.92
CA LEU A 141 -14.55 -1.48 1.47
C LEU A 141 -15.67 -0.55 1.93
N GLN A 142 -15.62 -0.08 3.18
CA GLN A 142 -16.62 0.86 3.71
C GLN A 142 -16.58 2.19 2.94
N ALA A 143 -15.39 2.73 2.69
CA ALA A 143 -15.20 4.00 2.01
C ALA A 143 -15.56 3.96 0.51
N THR A 144 -15.56 2.78 -0.11
CA THR A 144 -15.81 2.60 -1.56
C THR A 144 -17.20 2.09 -1.89
N ARG A 145 -18.12 2.03 -0.92
CA ARG A 145 -19.49 1.55 -1.17
C ARG A 145 -20.15 2.32 -2.33
N PRO A 146 -20.82 1.63 -3.27
CA PRO A 146 -21.36 2.25 -4.49
C PRO A 146 -22.32 3.41 -4.25
N ALA A 147 -23.05 3.40 -3.12
CA ALA A 147 -23.99 4.49 -2.77
C ALA A 147 -23.28 5.83 -2.48
N ALA A 148 -21.99 5.80 -2.12
CA ALA A 148 -21.24 7.01 -1.76
C ALA A 148 -20.44 7.58 -2.94
N LEU A 149 -19.89 6.72 -3.82
CA LEU A 149 -18.90 7.13 -4.82
C LEU A 149 -19.14 6.43 -6.16
N ASN A 150 -19.54 7.18 -7.17
CA ASN A 150 -19.87 6.64 -8.50
C ASN A 150 -18.67 6.60 -9.47
N TYR A 151 -17.52 7.13 -9.12
CA TYR A 151 -16.34 7.21 -9.99
C TYR A 151 -15.34 6.07 -9.78
N VAL A 152 -15.38 5.36 -8.66
CA VAL A 152 -14.57 4.16 -8.45
C VAL A 152 -15.18 3.01 -9.28
N LYS A 153 -14.41 2.52 -10.24
CA LYS A 153 -14.85 1.45 -11.16
C LYS A 153 -14.26 0.10 -10.80
N ASN A 154 -13.04 0.10 -10.27
CA ASN A 154 -12.30 -1.11 -9.96
C ASN A 154 -11.73 -1.03 -8.55
N LEU A 155 -11.85 -2.13 -7.81
CA LEU A 155 -11.22 -2.33 -6.52
C LEU A 155 -10.47 -3.66 -6.54
N PHE A 156 -9.17 -3.62 -6.29
CA PHE A 156 -8.29 -4.78 -6.24
C PHE A 156 -7.65 -4.94 -4.88
N SER A 157 -7.46 -6.19 -4.46
CA SER A 157 -6.61 -6.52 -3.33
C SER A 157 -5.25 -6.99 -3.82
N TYR A 158 -4.20 -6.65 -3.07
CA TYR A 158 -2.85 -7.14 -3.32
C TYR A 158 -2.33 -7.93 -2.12
N GLU A 159 -1.40 -8.84 -2.39
CA GLU A 159 -0.64 -9.51 -1.34
C GLU A 159 0.58 -8.70 -0.94
N VAL A 160 1.00 -8.84 0.31
CA VAL A 160 2.24 -8.29 0.83
C VAL A 160 3.15 -9.44 1.24
N ILE A 161 4.23 -9.63 0.50
CA ILE A 161 5.27 -10.64 0.81
C ILE A 161 5.80 -10.38 2.22
N SER A 162 5.94 -11.43 3.02
CA SER A 162 6.28 -11.47 4.44
C SER A 162 5.11 -11.28 5.41
N SER A 163 3.89 -11.19 4.91
CA SER A 163 2.69 -11.05 5.73
C SER A 163 1.55 -11.94 5.23
N SER A 164 1.16 -11.81 3.96
CA SER A 164 0.01 -12.54 3.40
C SER A 164 0.22 -14.06 3.39
N GLU A 165 1.42 -14.55 3.10
CA GLU A 165 1.73 -15.98 3.02
C GLU A 165 1.75 -16.69 4.38
N TRP A 166 1.80 -15.95 5.49
CA TRP A 166 1.81 -16.53 6.84
C TRP A 166 0.41 -16.88 7.37
N ASN A 167 -0.64 -16.49 6.69
CA ASN A 167 -2.00 -16.90 7.05
C ASN A 167 -2.33 -18.29 6.47
N PHE A 168 -1.78 -19.33 7.06
CA PHE A 168 -1.92 -20.71 6.60
C PHE A 168 -3.37 -21.21 6.55
N GLY A 169 -4.26 -20.65 7.38
CA GLY A 169 -5.67 -21.04 7.43
C GLY A 169 -6.52 -20.40 6.31
N ASN A 170 -6.07 -19.27 5.76
CA ASN A 170 -6.80 -18.53 4.73
C ASN A 170 -5.82 -17.80 3.80
N SER A 171 -5.20 -18.55 2.89
CA SER A 171 -4.19 -18.01 1.97
C SER A 171 -4.79 -17.02 0.95
N PHE A 172 -3.98 -16.07 0.51
CA PHE A 172 -4.31 -15.20 -0.63
C PHE A 172 -4.53 -16.03 -1.90
N LYS A 173 -5.67 -15.82 -2.57
CA LYS A 173 -6.05 -16.54 -3.79
C LYS A 173 -6.18 -15.53 -4.93
N PRO A 174 -5.11 -15.24 -5.67
CA PRO A 174 -5.14 -14.27 -6.74
C PRO A 174 -6.05 -14.75 -7.89
N ASN A 175 -6.88 -13.85 -8.40
CA ASN A 175 -7.72 -14.07 -9.57
C ASN A 175 -7.37 -13.11 -10.73
N TYR A 176 -6.46 -12.17 -10.49
CA TYR A 176 -5.96 -11.24 -11.49
C TYR A 176 -4.44 -11.18 -11.44
N PHE A 177 -3.80 -11.26 -12.60
CA PHE A 177 -2.35 -11.29 -12.73
C PHE A 177 -1.88 -10.21 -13.71
N ILE A 178 -0.84 -9.49 -13.35
CA ILE A 178 -0.20 -8.49 -14.21
C ILE A 178 1.19 -9.00 -14.57
N SER A 179 1.45 -9.25 -15.84
CA SER A 179 2.77 -9.64 -16.32
C SER A 179 3.76 -8.49 -16.16
N LEU A 180 4.92 -8.78 -15.62
CA LEU A 180 6.02 -7.84 -15.49
C LEU A 180 7.15 -8.21 -16.43
N SER A 181 7.73 -7.21 -17.10
CA SER A 181 9.02 -7.40 -17.76
C SER A 181 10.14 -7.45 -16.70
N LYS A 182 11.30 -8.01 -17.10
CA LYS A 182 12.50 -7.96 -16.25
C LYS A 182 12.82 -6.52 -15.80
N LYS A 183 12.67 -5.55 -16.69
CA LYS A 183 12.88 -4.12 -16.39
C LYS A 183 11.91 -3.59 -15.34
N ASP A 184 10.66 -4.03 -15.32
CA ASP A 184 9.68 -3.61 -14.32
C ASP A 184 10.01 -4.24 -12.96
N LEU A 185 10.42 -5.51 -12.95
CA LEU A 185 10.88 -6.19 -11.75
C LEU A 185 12.14 -5.51 -11.16
N ASP A 186 13.13 -5.22 -12.01
CA ASP A 186 14.37 -4.54 -11.59
C ASP A 186 14.05 -3.15 -10.98
N LYS A 187 13.06 -2.42 -11.54
CA LYS A 187 12.60 -1.15 -10.97
C LYS A 187 11.89 -1.33 -9.63
N LYS A 188 11.07 -2.39 -9.48
CA LYS A 188 10.41 -2.71 -8.19
C LYS A 188 11.47 -2.95 -7.12
N ILE A 189 12.47 -3.81 -7.41
CA ILE A 189 13.58 -4.12 -6.50
C ILE A 189 14.33 -2.84 -6.12
N ARG A 190 14.69 -2.03 -7.13
CA ARG A 190 15.40 -0.77 -6.90
C ARG A 190 14.60 0.23 -6.07
N ALA A 191 13.29 0.29 -6.24
CA ALA A 191 12.42 1.12 -5.41
C ALA A 191 12.38 0.62 -3.96
N PHE A 192 12.38 -0.70 -3.76
CA PHE A 192 12.39 -1.28 -2.42
C PHE A 192 13.73 -1.04 -1.70
N GLU A 193 14.86 -0.98 -2.42
CA GLU A 193 16.18 -0.67 -1.85
C GLU A 193 16.27 0.68 -1.13
N TYR A 194 15.32 1.61 -1.35
CA TYR A 194 15.24 2.85 -0.56
C TYR A 194 14.78 2.62 0.87
N TYR A 195 14.06 1.51 1.16
CA TYR A 195 13.61 1.15 2.50
C TYR A 195 14.68 0.40 3.29
N LEU A 196 15.77 1.08 3.64
CA LEU A 196 16.97 0.48 4.24
C LEU A 196 16.68 -0.30 5.53
N SER A 197 15.66 0.09 6.31
CA SER A 197 15.26 -0.61 7.53
C SER A 197 14.50 -1.90 7.27
N GLU A 198 13.97 -2.08 6.04
CA GLU A 198 13.11 -3.22 5.69
C GLU A 198 13.83 -4.31 4.92
N ILE A 199 15.01 -4.03 4.41
CA ILE A 199 15.83 -5.04 3.73
C ILE A 199 16.33 -6.05 4.77
N LYS A 200 15.97 -7.31 4.58
CA LYS A 200 16.37 -8.41 5.47
C LYS A 200 17.23 -9.42 4.70
N ASN A 201 18.13 -10.07 5.42
CA ASN A 201 18.92 -11.14 4.87
C ASN A 201 18.06 -12.41 4.70
N TYR A 202 18.42 -13.24 3.70
CA TYR A 202 17.85 -14.59 3.58
C TYR A 202 17.78 -15.29 4.96
N PRO A 203 16.70 -16.00 5.31
CA PRO A 203 15.60 -16.46 4.44
C PRO A 203 14.36 -15.55 4.34
N TYR A 204 14.44 -14.31 4.76
CA TYR A 204 13.29 -13.42 4.74
C TYR A 204 12.96 -12.95 3.31
N ALA A 205 11.66 -12.79 3.03
CA ALA A 205 11.17 -12.44 1.69
C ALA A 205 11.42 -10.96 1.28
N ARG A 206 11.92 -10.15 2.21
CA ARG A 206 12.19 -8.72 2.00
C ARG A 206 13.61 -8.44 1.63
#